data_8597d187d52616dbf07703a6e98ac7be
#
_entry.id   8597d187d52616dbf07703a6e98ac7be
#
_cell.length_a   1.000
_cell.length_b   1.000
_cell.length_c   1.000
_cell.angle_alpha   90.00
_cell.angle_beta   90.00
_cell.angle_gamma   90.00
#
_symmetry.space_group_name_H-M   'P 1'
#
loop_
_entity.id
_entity.type
_entity.pdbx_description
1 polymer ?
#
loop_
_entity_poly.entity_id
_entity_poly.type
_entity_poly.pdbx_seq_one_letter_code
_entity_poly.pdbx_strand_id
1 'polypeptide(L)'
;NKSKGESIRIGITGIPGAGKSTLLLQLACNLSDAIDILYVTGEESMQQVALRANRLALPHKNLHLMSETKLQDILSVANDVKPTVLVIDSIQVMYLDELSSAPGGVSQVRECSAVLTQFAKQSGTVLILVGHVTKDGLLAGPKVLEHIVDCSLLLEGDANNRFRTLRSQKNRFGAVNELGVFAMTDRGMREVKNPSAIFLDRRGLQTPGSVVTIVWEGTRPLLVEIQALIDPNTHDNPRRLAVGLDQNRMSMLLACLLY
;
A
#
# COMPACT_ATOMS: atom_id res chain seq x y z
N ASN A 1 9.05 2.48 -21.15
CA ASN A 1 9.98 1.83 -22.12
C ASN A 1 10.55 0.58 -21.46
N LYS A 2 9.92 -0.59 -21.70
CA LYS A 2 10.54 -1.88 -21.37
C LYS A 2 11.65 -2.15 -22.38
N SER A 3 12.88 -2.30 -21.92
CA SER A 3 13.84 -3.18 -22.61
C SER A 3 13.24 -4.60 -22.56
N LYS A 4 13.05 -5.24 -23.71
CA LYS A 4 12.58 -6.64 -23.79
C LYS A 4 13.49 -7.50 -22.91
N GLY A 5 12.97 -8.03 -21.81
CA GLY A 5 13.66 -8.99 -20.95
C GLY A 5 13.70 -8.68 -19.44
N GLU A 6 13.34 -7.47 -18.99
CA GLU A 6 13.31 -7.19 -17.54
C GLU A 6 11.88 -7.30 -16.97
N SER A 7 11.66 -8.30 -16.13
CA SER A 7 10.44 -8.40 -15.33
C SER A 7 10.54 -7.46 -14.13
N ILE A 8 9.48 -6.71 -13.85
CA ILE A 8 9.37 -5.83 -12.69
C ILE A 8 8.55 -6.54 -11.61
N ARG A 9 9.03 -6.48 -10.37
CA ARG A 9 8.35 -7.07 -9.21
C ARG A 9 7.98 -5.97 -8.24
N ILE A 10 6.69 -5.88 -7.94
CA ILE A 10 6.12 -4.84 -7.08
C ILE A 10 5.47 -5.52 -5.87
N GLY A 11 5.81 -5.08 -4.67
CA GLY A 11 5.15 -5.46 -3.44
C GLY A 11 4.23 -4.33 -2.98
N ILE A 12 2.98 -4.64 -2.64
CA ILE A 12 2.05 -3.70 -2.03
C ILE A 12 1.65 -4.24 -0.66
N THR A 13 2.02 -3.53 0.38
CA THR A 13 1.74 -3.91 1.76
C THR A 13 0.81 -2.90 2.44
N GLY A 14 0.23 -3.28 3.54
CA GLY A 14 -0.66 -2.43 4.34
C GLY A 14 -1.57 -3.25 5.24
N ILE A 15 -2.17 -2.62 6.25
CA ILE A 15 -3.10 -3.29 7.16
C ILE A 15 -4.34 -3.82 6.42
N PRO A 16 -5.02 -4.86 6.94
CA PRO A 16 -6.33 -5.25 6.45
C PRO A 16 -7.29 -4.05 6.45
N GLY A 17 -8.10 -3.91 5.40
CA GLY A 17 -9.03 -2.78 5.24
C GLY A 17 -8.42 -1.48 4.69
N ALA A 18 -7.11 -1.38 4.48
CA ALA A 18 -6.48 -0.23 3.83
C ALA A 18 -6.97 0.01 2.39
N GLY A 19 -7.50 -1.02 1.73
CA GLY A 19 -8.05 -0.93 0.36
C GLY A 19 -7.11 -1.42 -0.74
N LYS A 20 -6.10 -2.24 -0.40
CA LYS A 20 -5.14 -2.80 -1.36
C LYS A 20 -5.81 -3.49 -2.55
N SER A 21 -6.74 -4.42 -2.29
CA SER A 21 -7.47 -5.15 -3.34
C SER A 21 -8.34 -4.22 -4.19
N THR A 22 -8.90 -3.14 -3.62
CA THR A 22 -9.64 -2.13 -4.39
C THR A 22 -8.72 -1.37 -5.34
N LEU A 23 -7.57 -0.89 -4.84
CA LEU A 23 -6.57 -0.18 -5.65
C LEU A 23 -6.08 -1.06 -6.80
N LEU A 24 -5.74 -2.32 -6.49
CA LEU A 24 -5.21 -3.25 -7.49
C LEU A 24 -6.26 -3.68 -8.51
N LEU A 25 -7.50 -3.90 -8.08
CA LEU A 25 -8.57 -4.20 -9.01
C LEU A 25 -8.82 -3.03 -9.98
N GLN A 26 -8.83 -1.78 -9.48
CA GLN A 26 -8.94 -0.61 -10.34
C GLN A 26 -7.76 -0.51 -11.32
N LEU A 27 -6.54 -0.74 -10.84
CA LEU A 27 -5.35 -0.75 -11.68
C LEU A 27 -5.44 -1.84 -12.76
N ALA A 28 -5.74 -3.08 -12.35
CA ALA A 28 -5.85 -4.22 -13.25
C ALA A 28 -6.94 -4.00 -14.30
N CYS A 29 -8.13 -3.57 -13.89
CA CYS A 29 -9.22 -3.29 -14.82
C CYS A 29 -8.87 -2.20 -15.84
N ASN A 30 -8.28 -1.08 -15.38
CA ASN A 30 -7.91 0.00 -16.31
C ASN A 30 -6.78 -0.38 -17.27
N LEU A 31 -5.88 -1.28 -16.88
CA LEU A 31 -4.83 -1.78 -17.75
C LEU A 31 -5.31 -2.89 -18.69
N SER A 32 -6.38 -3.62 -18.34
CA SER A 32 -6.87 -4.76 -19.09
C SER A 32 -7.43 -4.41 -20.47
N ASP A 33 -7.69 -3.15 -20.74
CA ASP A 33 -8.07 -2.70 -22.10
C ASP A 33 -6.90 -2.83 -23.10
N ALA A 34 -5.66 -2.79 -22.62
CA ALA A 34 -4.46 -2.78 -23.46
C ALA A 34 -3.56 -4.03 -23.31
N ILE A 35 -3.65 -4.75 -22.18
CA ILE A 35 -2.76 -5.86 -21.86
C ILE A 35 -3.50 -6.98 -21.13
N ASP A 36 -3.01 -8.22 -21.29
CA ASP A 36 -3.55 -9.38 -20.58
C ASP A 36 -3.07 -9.38 -19.13
N ILE A 37 -4.02 -9.52 -18.20
CA ILE A 37 -3.77 -9.54 -16.77
C ILE A 37 -4.39 -10.79 -16.17
N LEU A 38 -3.61 -11.51 -15.36
CA LEU A 38 -4.10 -12.57 -14.50
C LEU A 38 -4.13 -12.06 -13.05
N TYR A 39 -5.34 -11.93 -12.51
CA TYR A 39 -5.57 -11.54 -11.11
C TYR A 39 -5.97 -12.78 -10.32
N VAL A 40 -5.09 -13.20 -9.42
CA VAL A 40 -5.31 -14.36 -8.55
C VAL A 40 -5.69 -13.86 -7.17
N THR A 41 -6.87 -14.28 -6.70
CA THR A 41 -7.34 -14.03 -5.34
C THR A 41 -7.34 -15.32 -4.54
N GLY A 42 -6.76 -15.30 -3.35
CA GLY A 42 -6.81 -16.43 -2.42
C GLY A 42 -7.73 -16.19 -1.23
N GLU A 43 -8.20 -14.96 -1.04
CA GLU A 43 -9.03 -14.57 0.12
C GLU A 43 -10.50 -14.35 -0.26
N GLU A 44 -10.75 -13.92 -1.48
CA GLU A 44 -12.09 -13.61 -1.98
C GLU A 44 -12.50 -14.56 -3.11
N SER A 45 -13.79 -14.86 -3.21
CA SER A 45 -14.31 -15.60 -4.35
C SER A 45 -14.30 -14.74 -5.62
N MET A 46 -14.25 -15.38 -6.79
CA MET A 46 -14.36 -14.70 -8.08
C MET A 46 -15.64 -13.83 -8.18
N GLN A 47 -16.74 -14.30 -7.58
CA GLN A 47 -18.00 -13.56 -7.54
C GLN A 47 -17.89 -12.25 -6.76
N GLN A 48 -17.20 -12.26 -5.61
CA GLN A 48 -16.97 -11.05 -4.79
C GLN A 48 -16.11 -10.03 -5.53
N VAL A 49 -15.05 -10.49 -6.21
CA VAL A 49 -14.19 -9.62 -7.03
C VAL A 49 -14.97 -9.04 -8.20
N ALA A 50 -15.77 -9.86 -8.92
CA ALA A 50 -16.60 -9.42 -10.04
C ALA A 50 -17.68 -8.40 -9.59
N LEU A 51 -18.35 -8.64 -8.46
CA LEU A 51 -19.31 -7.69 -7.88
C LEU A 51 -18.64 -6.35 -7.54
N ARG A 52 -17.41 -6.39 -7.02
CA ARG A 52 -16.63 -5.17 -6.74
C ARG A 52 -16.30 -4.43 -8.04
N ALA A 53 -15.83 -5.12 -9.08
CA ALA A 53 -15.52 -4.52 -10.38
C ALA A 53 -16.76 -3.85 -11.00
N ASN A 54 -17.91 -4.53 -10.96
CA ASN A 54 -19.19 -4.00 -11.45
C ASN A 54 -19.63 -2.76 -10.65
N ARG A 55 -19.55 -2.79 -9.32
CA ARG A 55 -19.87 -1.63 -8.46
C ARG A 55 -19.01 -0.42 -8.80
N LEU A 56 -17.76 -0.66 -9.14
CA LEU A 56 -16.78 0.39 -9.49
C LEU A 56 -16.92 0.83 -10.96
N ALA A 57 -17.81 0.21 -11.75
CA ALA A 57 -18.01 0.44 -13.17
C ALA A 57 -16.69 0.39 -13.98
N LEU A 58 -15.88 -0.64 -13.72
CA LEU A 58 -14.54 -0.79 -14.29
C LEU A 58 -14.60 -1.63 -15.59
N PRO A 59 -13.77 -1.30 -16.60
CA PRO A 59 -13.55 -2.16 -17.76
C PRO A 59 -12.85 -3.46 -17.32
N HIS A 60 -13.07 -4.56 -18.04
CA HIS A 60 -12.47 -5.86 -17.68
C HIS A 60 -12.25 -6.79 -18.87
N LYS A 61 -11.99 -6.23 -20.05
CA LYS A 61 -11.95 -6.97 -21.33
C LYS A 61 -10.92 -8.11 -21.35
N ASN A 62 -9.67 -7.84 -20.93
CA ASN A 62 -8.56 -8.80 -20.90
C ASN A 62 -8.13 -9.09 -19.46
N LEU A 63 -9.08 -9.07 -18.52
CA LEU A 63 -8.84 -9.42 -17.13
C LEU A 63 -9.29 -10.88 -16.89
N HIS A 64 -8.31 -11.74 -16.62
CA HIS A 64 -8.54 -13.10 -16.20
C HIS A 64 -8.56 -13.14 -14.68
N LEU A 65 -9.65 -13.66 -14.09
CA LEU A 65 -9.80 -13.81 -12.64
C LEU A 65 -9.67 -15.30 -12.28
N MET A 66 -8.87 -15.57 -11.24
CA MET A 66 -8.69 -16.91 -10.70
C MET A 66 -8.83 -16.86 -9.19
N SER A 67 -9.58 -17.79 -8.59
CA SER A 67 -9.62 -18.00 -7.13
C SER A 67 -8.88 -19.29 -6.83
N GLU A 68 -7.64 -19.18 -6.37
CA GLU A 68 -6.76 -20.31 -6.08
C GLU A 68 -5.67 -19.91 -5.07
N THR A 69 -5.22 -20.89 -4.28
CA THR A 69 -4.16 -20.70 -3.28
C THR A 69 -2.96 -21.64 -3.49
N LYS A 70 -3.14 -22.72 -4.26
CA LYS A 70 -2.08 -23.65 -4.61
C LYS A 70 -1.23 -23.09 -5.73
N LEU A 71 0.05 -22.86 -5.44
CA LEU A 71 0.94 -22.14 -6.35
C LEU A 71 1.20 -22.89 -7.67
N GLN A 72 1.26 -24.24 -7.64
CA GLN A 72 1.46 -25.04 -8.83
C GLN A 72 0.34 -24.84 -9.87
N ASP A 73 -0.92 -24.77 -9.40
CA ASP A 73 -2.09 -24.59 -10.27
C ASP A 73 -2.13 -23.17 -10.83
N ILE A 74 -1.77 -22.18 -10.01
CA ILE A 74 -1.61 -20.78 -10.45
C ILE A 74 -0.56 -20.67 -11.56
N LEU A 75 0.59 -21.30 -11.39
CA LEU A 75 1.68 -21.26 -12.38
C LEU A 75 1.31 -22.00 -13.66
N SER A 76 0.57 -23.10 -13.58
CA SER A 76 0.05 -23.81 -14.75
C SER A 76 -0.82 -22.87 -15.59
N VAL A 77 -1.82 -22.21 -14.98
CA VAL A 77 -2.69 -21.25 -15.68
C VAL A 77 -1.91 -20.05 -16.21
N ALA A 78 -0.94 -19.54 -15.41
CA ALA A 78 -0.10 -18.43 -15.85
C ALA A 78 0.78 -18.76 -17.07
N ASN A 79 1.25 -20.02 -17.20
CA ASN A 79 1.99 -20.50 -18.37
C ASN A 79 1.11 -20.59 -19.62
N ASP A 80 -0.16 -20.93 -19.46
CA ASP A 80 -1.13 -21.04 -20.56
C ASP A 80 -1.59 -19.65 -21.03
N VAL A 81 -1.98 -18.78 -20.09
CA VAL A 81 -2.48 -17.42 -20.35
C VAL A 81 -1.36 -16.47 -20.80
N LYS A 82 -0.12 -16.67 -20.32
CA LYS A 82 1.05 -15.81 -20.57
C LYS A 82 0.77 -14.33 -20.30
N PRO A 83 0.27 -13.98 -19.10
CA PRO A 83 -0.17 -12.64 -18.82
C PRO A 83 1.01 -11.65 -18.84
N THR A 84 0.74 -10.41 -19.27
CA THR A 84 1.71 -9.31 -19.14
C THR A 84 1.88 -8.91 -17.68
N VAL A 85 0.81 -8.99 -16.88
CA VAL A 85 0.82 -8.72 -15.43
C VAL A 85 0.18 -9.86 -14.69
N LEU A 86 0.84 -10.35 -13.65
CA LEU A 86 0.32 -11.32 -12.69
C LEU A 86 0.16 -10.64 -11.33
N VAL A 87 -1.06 -10.64 -10.80
CA VAL A 87 -1.39 -10.11 -9.46
C VAL A 87 -1.71 -11.26 -8.53
N ILE A 88 -1.08 -11.30 -7.36
CA ILE A 88 -1.31 -12.28 -6.29
C ILE A 88 -1.86 -11.56 -5.05
N ASP A 89 -3.14 -11.79 -4.73
CA ASP A 89 -3.86 -11.14 -3.63
C ASP A 89 -4.50 -12.19 -2.69
N SER A 90 -3.83 -12.54 -1.57
CA SER A 90 -2.53 -12.11 -1.07
C SER A 90 -1.53 -13.26 -1.02
N ILE A 91 -0.24 -12.94 -0.96
CA ILE A 91 0.84 -13.93 -0.86
C ILE A 91 0.76 -14.78 0.41
N GLN A 92 0.14 -14.29 1.47
CA GLN A 92 0.03 -14.98 2.75
C GLN A 92 -0.84 -16.25 2.69
N VAL A 93 -1.78 -16.31 1.77
CA VAL A 93 -2.66 -17.48 1.64
C VAL A 93 -2.16 -18.48 0.60
N MET A 94 -1.10 -18.13 -0.14
CA MET A 94 -0.49 -19.03 -1.11
C MET A 94 0.35 -20.11 -0.43
N TYR A 95 0.38 -21.30 -1.02
CA TYR A 95 1.15 -22.41 -0.50
C TYR A 95 1.74 -23.30 -1.60
N LEU A 96 2.80 -24.02 -1.22
CA LEU A 96 3.45 -25.11 -1.94
C LEU A 96 3.23 -26.38 -1.16
N ASP A 97 2.77 -27.45 -1.82
CA ASP A 97 2.50 -28.76 -1.18
C ASP A 97 3.76 -29.40 -0.58
N GLU A 98 4.93 -29.10 -1.15
CA GLU A 98 6.20 -29.65 -0.72
C GLU A 98 6.66 -29.14 0.65
N LEU A 99 6.06 -28.04 1.14
CA LEU A 99 6.42 -27.43 2.41
C LEU A 99 5.45 -27.86 3.51
N SER A 100 5.98 -28.36 4.60
CA SER A 100 5.19 -28.79 5.77
C SER A 100 4.63 -27.64 6.61
N SER A 101 5.07 -26.39 6.36
CA SER A 101 4.60 -25.20 7.08
C SER A 101 3.21 -24.77 6.59
N ALA A 102 2.38 -24.29 7.51
CA ALA A 102 1.05 -23.78 7.16
C ALA A 102 1.12 -22.54 6.25
N PRO A 103 0.08 -22.29 5.42
CA PRO A 103 -0.07 -21.05 4.68
C PRO A 103 0.06 -19.83 5.61
N GLY A 104 0.69 -18.76 5.13
CA GLY A 104 0.97 -17.56 5.93
C GLY A 104 2.22 -17.65 6.80
N GLY A 105 2.79 -18.85 6.98
CA GLY A 105 4.08 -19.01 7.65
C GLY A 105 5.23 -18.39 6.84
N VAL A 106 6.28 -17.93 7.55
CA VAL A 106 7.45 -17.27 6.93
C VAL A 106 8.04 -18.08 5.78
N SER A 107 8.16 -19.40 5.98
CA SER A 107 8.73 -20.33 4.98
C SER A 107 7.86 -20.38 3.73
N GLN A 108 6.53 -20.51 3.87
CA GLN A 108 5.61 -20.53 2.72
C GLN A 108 5.66 -19.20 1.96
N VAL A 109 5.54 -18.08 2.65
CA VAL A 109 5.59 -16.74 2.02
C VAL A 109 6.91 -16.54 1.27
N ARG A 110 8.03 -16.95 1.87
CA ARG A 110 9.36 -16.82 1.27
C ARG A 110 9.50 -17.68 0.01
N GLU A 111 9.17 -18.96 0.10
CA GLU A 111 9.35 -19.89 -1.03
C GLU A 111 8.33 -19.60 -2.15
N CYS A 112 7.05 -19.34 -1.84
CA CYS A 112 6.08 -18.92 -2.85
C CYS A 112 6.53 -17.65 -3.57
N SER A 113 7.05 -16.67 -2.84
CA SER A 113 7.55 -15.42 -3.45
C SER A 113 8.80 -15.66 -4.31
N ALA A 114 9.68 -16.60 -3.91
CA ALA A 114 10.86 -16.95 -4.70
C ALA A 114 10.47 -17.63 -6.02
N VAL A 115 9.55 -18.60 -5.98
CA VAL A 115 9.05 -19.31 -7.16
C VAL A 115 8.34 -18.34 -8.13
N LEU A 116 7.45 -17.48 -7.62
CA LEU A 116 6.78 -16.46 -8.42
C LEU A 116 7.77 -15.48 -9.05
N THR A 117 8.80 -15.10 -8.32
CA THR A 117 9.87 -14.22 -8.83
C THR A 117 10.66 -14.89 -9.95
N GLN A 118 10.95 -16.18 -9.81
CA GLN A 118 11.64 -16.95 -10.85
C GLN A 118 10.76 -17.07 -12.10
N PHE A 119 9.48 -17.39 -11.96
CA PHE A 119 8.51 -17.39 -13.05
C PHE A 119 8.47 -16.04 -13.78
N ALA A 120 8.32 -14.94 -13.03
CA ALA A 120 8.26 -13.60 -13.59
C ALA A 120 9.52 -13.25 -14.40
N LYS A 121 10.71 -13.62 -13.90
CA LYS A 121 11.98 -13.42 -14.61
C LYS A 121 12.06 -14.21 -15.92
N GLN A 122 11.58 -15.46 -15.91
CA GLN A 122 11.65 -16.34 -17.08
C GLN A 122 10.64 -15.94 -18.15
N SER A 123 9.42 -15.56 -17.76
CA SER A 123 8.33 -15.20 -18.67
C SER A 123 8.35 -13.74 -19.12
N GLY A 124 9.09 -12.85 -18.42
CA GLY A 124 9.04 -11.40 -18.62
C GLY A 124 7.76 -10.74 -18.09
N THR A 125 6.96 -11.48 -17.31
CA THR A 125 5.73 -11.01 -16.68
C THR A 125 6.03 -10.00 -15.57
N VAL A 126 5.25 -8.93 -15.46
CA VAL A 126 5.26 -8.03 -14.31
C VAL A 126 4.53 -8.70 -13.16
N LEU A 127 5.18 -8.84 -12.01
CA LEU A 127 4.62 -9.49 -10.83
C LEU A 127 4.22 -8.46 -9.78
N ILE A 128 2.97 -8.51 -9.31
CA ILE A 128 2.47 -7.70 -8.21
C ILE A 128 2.07 -8.63 -7.07
N LEU A 129 2.73 -8.49 -5.92
CA LEU A 129 2.47 -9.25 -4.70
C LEU A 129 1.78 -8.37 -3.67
N VAL A 130 0.62 -8.81 -3.18
CA VAL A 130 -0.07 -8.17 -2.07
C VAL A 130 0.35 -8.83 -0.77
N GLY A 131 0.68 -8.00 0.23
CA GLY A 131 1.02 -8.44 1.58
C GLY A 131 0.21 -7.70 2.64
N HIS A 132 -0.15 -8.40 3.72
CA HIS A 132 -0.76 -7.82 4.90
C HIS A 132 0.29 -7.55 5.97
N VAL A 133 0.23 -6.39 6.61
CA VAL A 133 0.99 -6.08 7.84
C VAL A 133 0.02 -6.12 9.02
N THR A 134 0.44 -6.67 10.15
CA THR A 134 -0.29 -6.50 11.41
C THR A 134 -0.11 -5.09 11.94
N LYS A 135 -1.03 -4.65 12.80
CA LYS A 135 -0.93 -3.35 13.50
C LYS A 135 0.38 -3.22 14.30
N ASP A 136 0.95 -4.33 14.72
CA ASP A 136 2.20 -4.38 15.51
C ASP A 136 3.45 -4.58 14.64
N GLY A 137 3.33 -4.61 13.32
CA GLY A 137 4.47 -4.78 12.39
C GLY A 137 5.14 -6.17 12.44
N LEU A 138 4.55 -7.14 13.14
CA LEU A 138 5.18 -8.41 13.52
C LEU A 138 4.94 -9.58 12.56
N LEU A 139 4.06 -9.48 11.57
CA LEU A 139 3.92 -10.58 10.62
C LEU A 139 5.04 -10.57 9.58
N ALA A 140 5.63 -11.73 9.43
CA ALA A 140 6.83 -12.05 8.66
C ALA A 140 6.78 -11.73 7.15
N GLY A 141 5.62 -11.31 6.62
CA GLY A 141 5.43 -11.04 5.21
C GLY A 141 6.13 -9.79 4.66
N PRO A 142 6.02 -8.60 5.28
CA PRO A 142 6.49 -7.36 4.65
C PRO A 142 8.00 -7.30 4.47
N LYS A 143 8.78 -7.66 5.49
CA LYS A 143 10.26 -7.64 5.41
C LYS A 143 10.78 -8.68 4.43
N VAL A 144 10.16 -9.84 4.33
CA VAL A 144 10.52 -10.86 3.34
C VAL A 144 10.27 -10.34 1.92
N LEU A 145 9.12 -9.69 1.68
CA LEU A 145 8.78 -9.14 0.36
C LEU A 145 9.72 -7.99 -0.04
N GLU A 146 10.08 -7.09 0.88
CA GLU A 146 10.99 -5.97 0.58
C GLU A 146 12.31 -6.41 -0.05
N HIS A 147 12.86 -7.56 0.38
CA HIS A 147 14.11 -8.07 -0.18
C HIS A 147 13.92 -8.68 -1.59
N ILE A 148 12.76 -9.22 -1.88
CA ILE A 148 12.47 -9.97 -3.10
C ILE A 148 12.02 -9.05 -4.25
N VAL A 149 11.27 -7.98 -3.94
CA VAL A 149 10.70 -7.08 -4.94
C VAL A 149 11.65 -5.95 -5.33
N ASP A 150 11.40 -5.36 -6.50
CA ASP A 150 12.14 -4.19 -7.00
C ASP A 150 11.57 -2.87 -6.49
N CYS A 151 10.25 -2.84 -6.27
CA CYS A 151 9.54 -1.70 -5.71
C CYS A 151 8.62 -2.20 -4.58
N SER A 152 8.69 -1.57 -3.41
CA SER A 152 7.81 -1.84 -2.26
C SER A 152 7.00 -0.60 -1.94
N LEU A 153 5.68 -0.76 -1.93
CA LEU A 153 4.71 0.28 -1.66
C LEU A 153 3.94 -0.06 -0.39
N LEU A 154 3.77 0.92 0.48
CA LEU A 154 2.93 0.80 1.68
C LEU A 154 1.66 1.62 1.50
N LEU A 155 0.51 0.96 1.58
CA LEU A 155 -0.80 1.60 1.60
C LEU A 155 -1.27 1.74 3.04
N GLU A 156 -1.38 2.98 3.51
CA GLU A 156 -1.80 3.35 4.86
C GLU A 156 -3.22 3.94 4.87
N GLY A 157 -3.90 3.77 5.98
CA GLY A 157 -5.26 4.23 6.24
C GLY A 157 -6.14 3.10 6.70
N ASP A 158 -7.13 3.41 7.49
CA ASP A 158 -8.10 2.47 8.06
C ASP A 158 -9.52 2.72 7.53
N ALA A 159 -10.47 1.84 7.91
CA ALA A 159 -11.85 1.94 7.46
C ALA A 159 -12.55 3.24 7.89
N ASN A 160 -12.11 3.86 8.99
CA ASN A 160 -12.71 5.08 9.55
C ASN A 160 -12.16 6.35 8.88
N ASN A 161 -11.04 6.25 8.17
CA ASN A 161 -10.43 7.37 7.48
C ASN A 161 -10.85 7.39 6.01
N ARG A 162 -11.29 8.54 5.53
CA ARG A 162 -11.65 8.74 4.12
C ARG A 162 -10.43 8.73 3.20
N PHE A 163 -9.27 9.11 3.71
CA PHE A 163 -8.05 9.22 2.91
C PHE A 163 -7.15 8.00 3.08
N ARG A 164 -6.40 7.71 2.04
CA ARG A 164 -5.37 6.68 1.98
C ARG A 164 -4.08 7.30 1.48
N THR A 165 -2.97 6.90 2.06
CA THR A 165 -1.65 7.28 1.57
C THR A 165 -0.93 6.07 1.03
N LEU A 166 -0.33 6.21 -0.13
CA LEU A 166 0.52 5.22 -0.77
C LEU A 166 1.95 5.74 -0.75
N ARG A 167 2.82 5.09 0.00
CA ARG A 167 4.21 5.49 0.17
C ARG A 167 5.15 4.47 -0.46
N SER A 168 6.14 4.96 -1.20
CA SER A 168 7.23 4.12 -1.69
C SER A 168 8.27 3.92 -0.59
N GLN A 169 8.45 2.67 -0.14
CA GLN A 169 9.47 2.28 0.84
C GLN A 169 10.78 1.84 0.19
N LYS A 170 10.69 1.22 -1.00
CA LYS A 170 11.81 0.79 -1.82
C LYS A 170 11.46 1.01 -3.28
N ASN A 171 12.41 1.55 -4.04
CA ASN A 171 12.24 1.72 -5.47
C ASN A 171 13.61 1.65 -6.17
N ARG A 172 13.85 0.58 -6.92
CA ARG A 172 15.09 0.42 -7.71
C ARG A 172 15.10 1.26 -8.98
N PHE A 173 13.96 1.83 -9.37
CA PHE A 173 13.78 2.54 -10.62
C PHE A 173 13.68 4.06 -10.47
N GLY A 174 13.69 4.56 -9.22
CA GLY A 174 13.51 5.98 -8.94
C GLY A 174 13.61 6.33 -7.46
N ALA A 175 13.08 7.50 -7.12
CA ALA A 175 13.09 8.00 -5.75
C ALA A 175 12.27 7.12 -4.80
N VAL A 176 12.70 7.05 -3.55
CA VAL A 176 11.97 6.48 -2.43
C VAL A 176 11.27 7.61 -1.66
N ASN A 177 10.32 7.23 -0.79
CA ASN A 177 9.50 8.16 0.02
C ASN A 177 8.54 9.05 -0.79
N GLU A 178 8.32 8.73 -2.06
CA GLU A 178 7.23 9.36 -2.82
C GLU A 178 5.88 9.03 -2.18
N LEU A 179 5.02 10.04 -2.07
CA LEU A 179 3.72 9.95 -1.44
C LEU A 179 2.59 10.21 -2.44
N GLY A 180 1.72 9.22 -2.63
CA GLY A 180 0.43 9.37 -3.27
C GLY A 180 -0.69 9.48 -2.24
N VAL A 181 -1.62 10.40 -2.42
CA VAL A 181 -2.79 10.54 -1.56
C VAL A 181 -4.06 10.27 -2.34
N PHE A 182 -4.91 9.41 -1.80
CA PHE A 182 -6.16 8.99 -2.41
C PHE A 182 -7.33 9.21 -1.45
N ALA A 183 -8.50 9.52 -2.00
CA ALA A 183 -9.76 9.51 -1.27
C ALA A 183 -10.53 8.23 -1.61
N MET A 184 -10.99 7.51 -0.59
CA MET A 184 -11.91 6.40 -0.75
C MET A 184 -13.32 6.95 -1.02
N THR A 185 -13.93 6.51 -2.11
CA THR A 185 -15.28 6.90 -2.53
C THR A 185 -16.11 5.67 -2.87
N ASP A 186 -17.40 5.83 -3.08
CA ASP A 186 -18.30 4.76 -3.53
C ASP A 186 -17.86 4.14 -4.87
N ARG A 187 -17.14 4.96 -5.67
CA ARG A 187 -16.56 4.56 -6.97
C ARG A 187 -15.08 4.16 -6.87
N GLY A 188 -14.62 3.75 -5.68
CA GLY A 188 -13.25 3.33 -5.41
C GLY A 188 -12.32 4.46 -5.00
N MET A 189 -11.01 4.23 -5.17
CA MET A 189 -9.97 5.20 -4.85
C MET A 189 -9.81 6.23 -5.95
N ARG A 190 -9.76 7.50 -5.56
CA ARG A 190 -9.49 8.64 -6.45
C ARG A 190 -8.29 9.42 -5.96
N GLU A 191 -7.38 9.75 -6.86
CA GLU A 191 -6.23 10.60 -6.54
C GLU A 191 -6.67 11.97 -6.02
N VAL A 192 -6.01 12.41 -4.96
CA VAL A 192 -6.14 13.77 -4.43
C VAL A 192 -5.02 14.63 -5.00
N LYS A 193 -5.35 15.45 -5.99
CA LYS A 193 -4.37 16.29 -6.71
C LYS A 193 -3.68 17.33 -5.82
N ASN A 194 -4.38 17.82 -4.80
CA ASN A 194 -3.83 18.76 -3.83
C ASN A 194 -3.96 18.19 -2.40
N PRO A 195 -2.99 17.39 -1.93
CA PRO A 195 -3.01 16.82 -0.59
C PRO A 195 -3.00 17.89 0.51
N SER A 196 -2.34 19.03 0.30
CA SER A 196 -2.30 20.12 1.29
C SER A 196 -3.70 20.60 1.68
N ALA A 197 -4.66 20.56 0.76
CA ALA A 197 -6.03 20.95 1.05
C ALA A 197 -6.76 20.04 2.07
N ILE A 198 -6.18 18.87 2.37
CA ILE A 198 -6.71 17.93 3.37
C ILE A 198 -6.25 18.31 4.77
N PHE A 199 -5.02 18.83 4.88
CA PHE A 199 -4.33 19.13 6.14
C PHE A 199 -4.52 20.57 6.62
N LEU A 200 -5.28 21.39 5.86
CA LEU A 200 -5.59 22.76 6.22
C LEU A 200 -7.06 22.88 6.63
N ASP A 201 -7.33 23.57 7.74
CA ASP A 201 -8.71 23.92 8.09
C ASP A 201 -9.25 24.96 7.10
N ARG A 202 -10.32 24.61 6.39
CA ARG A 202 -10.95 25.46 5.37
C ARG A 202 -11.80 26.58 5.94
N ARG A 203 -11.96 26.65 7.26
CA ARG A 203 -12.87 27.64 7.87
C ARG A 203 -12.37 29.07 7.81
N GLY A 204 -11.14 29.28 7.32
CA GLY A 204 -10.64 30.63 7.02
C GLY A 204 -10.47 31.57 8.23
N LEU A 205 -10.79 31.12 9.42
CA LEU A 205 -10.61 31.86 10.65
C LEU A 205 -9.19 31.62 11.16
N GLN A 206 -8.41 32.67 11.29
CA GLN A 206 -7.16 32.64 12.03
C GLN A 206 -7.49 32.31 13.49
N THR A 207 -7.40 31.04 13.84
CA THR A 207 -7.62 30.59 15.22
C THR A 207 -6.32 30.80 15.99
N PRO A 208 -6.32 31.53 17.12
CA PRO A 208 -5.13 31.63 17.97
C PRO A 208 -4.58 30.24 18.31
N GLY A 209 -3.27 30.08 18.22
CA GLY A 209 -2.62 28.77 18.44
C GLY A 209 -2.56 27.86 17.22
N SER A 210 -2.99 28.31 16.04
CA SER A 210 -2.84 27.58 14.78
C SER A 210 -1.83 28.25 13.86
N VAL A 211 -0.94 27.46 13.26
CA VAL A 211 0.07 27.90 12.29
C VAL A 211 0.21 26.91 11.15
N VAL A 212 0.27 27.42 9.93
CA VAL A 212 0.55 26.60 8.74
C VAL A 212 2.06 26.55 8.53
N THR A 213 2.58 25.34 8.39
CA THR A 213 3.99 25.09 8.09
C THR A 213 4.13 24.16 6.88
N ILE A 214 5.34 24.05 6.37
CA ILE A 214 5.69 23.18 5.25
C ILE A 214 6.45 21.97 5.76
N VAL A 215 5.98 20.78 5.39
CA VAL A 215 6.68 19.51 5.62
C VAL A 215 7.05 18.91 4.27
N TRP A 216 8.25 18.37 4.16
CA TRP A 216 8.69 17.64 2.97
C TRP A 216 8.33 16.16 3.12
N GLU A 217 7.57 15.66 2.15
CA GLU A 217 7.28 14.24 2.02
C GLU A 217 7.78 13.76 0.64
N GLY A 218 8.90 13.02 0.64
CA GLY A 218 9.60 12.67 -0.58
C GLY A 218 10.10 13.91 -1.32
N THR A 219 9.63 14.11 -2.54
CA THR A 219 9.96 15.28 -3.37
C THR A 219 8.89 16.38 -3.32
N ARG A 220 7.82 16.21 -2.53
CA ARG A 220 6.69 17.14 -2.49
C ARG A 220 6.62 17.93 -1.20
N PRO A 221 6.53 19.26 -1.26
CA PRO A 221 6.16 20.08 -0.11
C PRO A 221 4.67 19.89 0.19
N LEU A 222 4.33 19.62 1.45
CA LEU A 222 2.96 19.57 1.95
C LEU A 222 2.75 20.68 2.95
N LEU A 223 1.67 21.43 2.80
CA LEU A 223 1.22 22.36 3.82
C LEU A 223 0.44 21.59 4.88
N VAL A 224 0.84 21.74 6.12
CA VAL A 224 0.17 21.16 7.28
C VAL A 224 -0.13 22.24 8.31
N GLU A 225 -1.25 22.11 8.98
CA GLU A 225 -1.63 22.98 10.07
C GLU A 225 -1.20 22.34 11.40
N ILE A 226 -0.44 23.09 12.19
CA ILE A 226 -0.04 22.71 13.55
C ILE A 226 -0.89 23.54 14.50
N GLN A 227 -1.52 22.86 15.46
CA GLN A 227 -2.34 23.48 16.48
C GLN A 227 -1.71 23.32 17.85
N ALA A 228 -1.66 24.37 18.64
CA ALA A 228 -1.21 24.38 20.02
C ALA A 228 -2.35 24.90 20.92
N LEU A 229 -2.72 24.09 21.91
CA LEU A 229 -3.64 24.50 22.95
C LEU A 229 -2.87 24.75 24.23
N ILE A 230 -3.07 25.91 24.81
CA ILE A 230 -2.50 26.30 26.10
C ILE A 230 -3.66 26.55 27.05
N ASP A 231 -3.63 25.86 28.19
CA ASP A 231 -4.60 26.03 29.26
C ASP A 231 -3.87 26.52 30.52
N PRO A 232 -4.42 27.49 31.30
CA PRO A 232 -3.85 27.92 32.57
C PRO A 232 -3.67 26.73 33.52
N ASN A 233 -2.44 26.49 33.92
CA ASN A 233 -2.14 25.38 34.82
C ASN A 233 -2.21 25.84 36.28
N THR A 234 -3.06 25.20 37.07
CA THR A 234 -3.18 25.42 38.50
C THR A 234 -2.27 24.52 39.35
N HIS A 235 -1.46 23.65 38.70
CA HIS A 235 -0.56 22.71 39.36
C HIS A 235 0.91 23.07 39.10
N ASP A 236 1.79 22.76 40.07
CA ASP A 236 3.23 23.06 39.98
C ASP A 236 3.94 22.31 38.84
N ASN A 237 3.31 21.34 38.22
CA ASN A 237 3.92 20.50 37.18
C ASN A 237 3.15 20.63 35.87
N PRO A 238 3.60 21.45 34.91
CA PRO A 238 2.92 21.67 33.65
C PRO A 238 2.97 20.39 32.78
N ARG A 239 1.80 19.91 32.39
CA ARG A 239 1.67 18.75 31.51
C ARG A 239 1.82 19.19 30.06
N ARG A 240 2.75 18.56 29.32
CA ARG A 240 2.96 18.78 27.90
C ARG A 240 2.61 17.50 27.15
N LEU A 241 1.71 17.59 26.17
CA LEU A 241 1.28 16.48 25.33
C LEU A 241 1.51 16.87 23.87
N ALA A 242 2.13 15.97 23.10
CA ALA A 242 2.24 16.11 21.66
C ALA A 242 1.49 14.96 20.97
N VAL A 243 0.72 15.28 19.96
CA VAL A 243 0.04 14.32 19.11
C VAL A 243 0.55 14.50 17.69
N GLY A 244 1.02 13.41 17.08
CA GLY A 244 1.62 13.45 15.74
C GLY A 244 3.04 14.03 15.70
N LEU A 245 3.64 14.35 16.86
CA LEU A 245 5.01 14.84 17.00
C LEU A 245 5.76 13.98 18.02
N ASP A 246 7.08 13.86 17.85
CA ASP A 246 7.92 13.17 18.82
C ASP A 246 8.02 13.96 20.14
N GLN A 247 7.52 13.37 21.21
CA GLN A 247 7.44 13.99 22.53
C GLN A 247 8.83 14.33 23.11
N ASN A 248 9.82 13.47 22.90
CA ASN A 248 11.17 13.68 23.43
C ASN A 248 11.85 14.82 22.67
N ARG A 249 11.71 14.85 21.35
CA ARG A 249 12.25 15.92 20.51
C ARG A 249 11.62 17.26 20.85
N MET A 250 10.31 17.30 21.06
CA MET A 250 9.62 18.50 21.52
C MET A 250 10.17 18.99 22.86
N SER A 251 10.37 18.08 23.83
CA SER A 251 10.93 18.41 25.14
C SER A 251 12.34 18.98 25.06
N MET A 252 13.21 18.41 24.22
CA MET A 252 14.55 18.91 23.97
C MET A 252 14.55 20.33 23.36
N LEU A 253 13.70 20.56 22.35
CA LEU A 253 13.59 21.87 21.72
C LEU A 253 13.07 22.92 22.68
N LEU A 254 12.10 22.60 23.51
CA LEU A 254 11.61 23.51 24.55
C LEU A 254 12.69 23.84 25.60
N ALA A 255 13.51 22.86 25.98
CA ALA A 255 14.64 23.13 26.87
C ALA A 255 15.65 24.11 26.25
N CYS A 256 15.93 23.99 24.95
CA CYS A 256 16.81 24.94 24.24
C CYS A 256 16.25 26.35 24.10
N LEU A 257 14.91 26.50 24.08
CA LEU A 257 14.25 27.80 23.96
C LEU A 257 14.11 28.55 25.28
N LEU A 258 14.27 27.87 26.40
CA LEU A 258 14.15 28.43 27.74
C LEU A 258 15.49 28.93 28.30
N TYR A 259 16.59 28.74 27.57
CA TYR A 259 17.92 29.26 27.81
C TYR A 259 18.32 30.30 26.75
#